data_d3c588d0044c89ba61d3a49eb20e5999
#
_entry.id   d3c588d0044c89ba61d3a49eb20e5999
#
_cell.length_a   1.000
_cell.length_b   1.000
_cell.length_c   1.000
_cell.angle_alpha   90.00
_cell.angle_beta   90.00
_cell.angle_gamma   90.00
#
_symmetry.space_group_name_H-M   'P 1'
#
loop_
_entity.id
_entity.type
_entity.pdbx_description
1 polymer ?
#
loop_
_entity_poly.entity_id
_entity_poly.type
_entity_poly.pdbx_seq_one_letter_code
_entity_poly.pdbx_strand_id
1 'polypeptide(L)'
;MSEAFLHPERYIKSASLYQKALDVIPGGVNSTARAAFSGWQPHPIFADHGTGSRLFDVDGNEYIDYLLGLGPMLLGHRPATVTEAVTRHIHAVGTVFAMPTEPEIDLATAIAAAIPSVDTVRIVNTGTEGVLYSLRLARTFTGRKKVIRFEGQYHGFSDGIYWSKHPDLALAGPDNHPVALPQGPGLPPEMGESLIIAQWNDLEMIEEIFATHPDEIAAIITEPIMCNTGCILPRPGYLEGLREICTRYGAVLIFDEVITGFRIALGGAQAKLGVTPDLTIMAKGLGGGFPVAALGGKREIMDLATNGTVSIAGTYSGNAIAVSSALEALRYLSNDASYEDLYRRSDRLREGLAQLLVEKSIEGSVVGMGPVYQVWFADAEINNYRDAARHSRADLFRIWWEEMLDRGVLFHPGHLENLFLSFAHDDNDIDLTLERADASLDALVRRAKTLA
;
A
#
# COMPACT_ATOMS: atom_id res chain seq x y z
N MET A 1 -3.65 28.91 -2.37
CA MET A 1 -2.39 28.27 -1.88
C MET A 1 -1.37 28.38 -2.99
N SER A 2 -0.11 28.63 -2.68
CA SER A 2 0.97 28.70 -3.69
C SER A 2 1.08 27.36 -4.40
N GLU A 3 1.02 27.35 -5.73
CA GLU A 3 1.22 26.16 -6.56
C GLU A 3 2.72 25.91 -6.84
N ALA A 4 3.61 26.44 -6.04
CA ALA A 4 5.06 26.35 -6.24
C ALA A 4 5.76 25.69 -5.05
N PHE A 5 6.87 25.02 -5.31
CA PHE A 5 7.82 24.62 -4.25
C PHE A 5 8.29 25.83 -3.46
N LEU A 6 8.67 25.65 -2.19
CA LEU A 6 9.22 26.74 -1.36
C LEU A 6 10.47 27.37 -2.00
N HIS A 7 11.28 26.52 -2.63
CA HIS A 7 12.53 26.89 -3.31
C HIS A 7 12.55 26.31 -4.74
N PRO A 8 11.83 26.93 -5.71
CA PRO A 8 11.75 26.41 -7.09
C PRO A 8 13.11 26.30 -7.78
N GLU A 9 14.06 27.14 -7.39
CA GLU A 9 15.45 27.10 -7.91
C GLU A 9 16.20 25.78 -7.61
N ARG A 10 15.72 24.99 -6.65
CA ARG A 10 16.27 23.68 -6.33
C ARG A 10 15.83 22.58 -7.29
N TYR A 11 14.88 22.83 -8.20
CA TYR A 11 14.21 21.81 -9.01
C TYR A 11 14.20 22.14 -10.51
N ILE A 12 15.24 22.88 -10.99
CA ILE A 12 15.31 23.40 -12.36
C ILE A 12 15.40 22.26 -13.39
N LYS A 13 16.22 21.24 -13.11
CA LYS A 13 16.35 20.06 -14.02
C LYS A 13 15.07 19.24 -14.03
N SER A 14 14.47 19.01 -12.86
CA SER A 14 13.19 18.31 -12.74
C SER A 14 12.10 19.03 -13.54
N ALA A 15 11.99 20.36 -13.44
CA ALA A 15 11.07 21.17 -14.25
C ALA A 15 11.30 20.99 -15.75
N SER A 16 12.57 21.06 -16.19
CA SER A 16 12.94 20.87 -17.61
C SER A 16 12.60 19.47 -18.10
N LEU A 17 12.87 18.43 -17.31
CA LEU A 17 12.55 17.04 -17.66
C LEU A 17 11.03 16.82 -17.72
N TYR A 18 10.28 17.44 -16.83
CA TYR A 18 8.82 17.36 -16.84
C TYR A 18 8.24 17.92 -18.13
N GLN A 19 8.74 19.07 -18.62
CA GLN A 19 8.28 19.62 -19.91
C GLN A 19 8.56 18.64 -21.06
N LYS A 20 9.75 18.01 -21.10
CA LYS A 20 10.07 16.98 -22.11
C LYS A 20 9.19 15.74 -21.96
N ALA A 21 8.87 15.35 -20.73
CA ALA A 21 8.03 14.20 -20.48
C ALA A 21 6.59 14.43 -20.96
N LEU A 22 6.06 15.64 -20.84
CA LEU A 22 4.73 15.99 -21.33
C LEU A 22 4.57 15.83 -22.84
N ASP A 23 5.65 15.95 -23.61
CA ASP A 23 5.63 15.77 -25.06
C ASP A 23 5.41 14.30 -25.48
N VAL A 24 5.75 13.33 -24.63
CA VAL A 24 5.79 11.90 -24.99
C VAL A 24 5.08 10.97 -24.00
N ILE A 25 4.75 11.45 -22.81
CA ILE A 25 4.05 10.69 -21.76
C ILE A 25 2.83 11.48 -21.34
N PRO A 26 1.61 10.95 -21.47
CA PRO A 26 0.39 11.63 -21.01
C PRO A 26 0.51 12.04 -19.52
N GLY A 27 0.40 13.35 -19.24
CA GLY A 27 0.59 13.91 -17.90
C GLY A 27 2.03 13.88 -17.38
N GLY A 28 3.02 13.55 -18.24
CA GLY A 28 4.45 13.53 -17.92
C GLY A 28 4.92 12.38 -17.02
N VAL A 29 4.03 11.43 -16.67
CA VAL A 29 4.32 10.32 -15.75
C VAL A 29 3.58 9.03 -16.15
N ASN A 30 4.17 7.88 -15.83
CA ASN A 30 3.59 6.56 -16.11
C ASN A 30 2.65 6.03 -15.00
N SER A 31 2.36 6.85 -13.98
CA SER A 31 1.41 6.48 -12.90
C SER A 31 0.78 7.74 -12.33
N THR A 32 -0.53 7.73 -12.16
CA THR A 32 -1.30 8.85 -11.60
C THR A 32 -0.84 9.27 -10.20
N ALA A 33 -0.40 8.34 -9.37
CA ALA A 33 0.16 8.63 -8.04
C ALA A 33 1.43 9.52 -8.08
N ARG A 34 2.05 9.67 -9.24
CA ARG A 34 3.24 10.53 -9.47
C ARG A 34 2.90 11.82 -10.23
N ALA A 35 1.64 12.02 -10.60
CA ALA A 35 1.23 13.18 -11.39
C ALA A 35 1.15 14.46 -10.54
N ALA A 36 1.29 15.61 -11.19
CA ALA A 36 1.15 16.90 -10.52
C ALA A 36 -0.21 17.03 -9.81
N PHE A 37 -1.31 16.61 -10.43
CA PHE A 37 -2.63 16.66 -9.82
C PHE A 37 -2.81 15.73 -8.61
N SER A 38 -1.90 14.79 -8.37
CA SER A 38 -1.86 13.93 -7.17
C SER A 38 -1.03 14.55 -6.03
N GLY A 39 -0.80 15.85 -6.09
CA GLY A 39 -0.12 16.62 -5.05
C GLY A 39 1.34 17.00 -5.37
N TRP A 40 1.95 16.44 -6.41
CA TRP A 40 3.32 16.76 -6.84
C TRP A 40 3.38 18.07 -7.62
N GLN A 41 2.92 19.15 -7.02
CA GLN A 41 2.86 20.46 -7.68
C GLN A 41 4.10 21.31 -7.36
N PRO A 42 4.55 22.12 -8.34
CA PRO A 42 4.00 22.35 -9.68
C PRO A 42 4.30 21.23 -10.70
N HIS A 43 5.20 20.35 -10.37
CA HIS A 43 5.62 19.19 -11.17
C HIS A 43 6.25 18.11 -10.26
N PRO A 44 6.28 16.84 -10.68
CA PRO A 44 7.02 15.81 -9.95
C PRO A 44 8.52 16.08 -9.92
N ILE A 45 9.17 15.62 -8.86
CA ILE A 45 10.63 15.57 -8.75
C ILE A 45 11.12 14.34 -9.51
N PHE A 46 12.18 14.49 -10.29
CA PHE A 46 12.78 13.38 -11.05
C PHE A 46 13.92 12.76 -10.25
N ALA A 47 13.76 11.49 -9.89
CA ALA A 47 14.80 10.74 -9.19
C ALA A 47 15.99 10.45 -10.13
N ASP A 48 17.20 10.52 -9.59
CA ASP A 48 18.43 10.09 -10.22
C ASP A 48 18.80 8.68 -9.74
N HIS A 49 19.06 8.51 -8.45
CA HIS A 49 19.39 7.22 -7.84
C HIS A 49 18.94 7.16 -6.38
N GLY A 50 18.96 5.94 -5.82
CA GLY A 50 18.74 5.69 -4.41
C GLY A 50 19.78 4.75 -3.82
N THR A 51 20.08 4.87 -2.52
CA THR A 51 20.95 3.97 -1.78
C THR A 51 20.55 3.89 -0.31
N GLY A 52 20.34 2.68 0.22
CA GLY A 52 19.88 2.50 1.60
C GLY A 52 18.56 3.25 1.84
N SER A 53 18.53 4.12 2.83
CA SER A 53 17.39 4.98 3.18
C SER A 53 17.33 6.30 2.40
N ARG A 54 18.24 6.54 1.45
CA ARG A 54 18.38 7.81 0.73
C ARG A 54 17.93 7.73 -0.72
N LEU A 55 17.27 8.81 -1.16
CA LEU A 55 16.96 9.08 -2.55
C LEU A 55 17.63 10.39 -2.97
N PHE A 56 18.17 10.41 -4.18
CA PHE A 56 18.78 11.57 -4.81
C PHE A 56 18.01 11.93 -6.07
N ASP A 57 17.73 13.22 -6.24
CA ASP A 57 17.09 13.71 -7.46
C ASP A 57 18.10 14.19 -8.50
N VAL A 58 17.63 14.46 -9.71
CA VAL A 58 18.46 14.94 -10.84
C VAL A 58 19.03 16.34 -10.61
N ASP A 59 18.49 17.10 -9.68
CA ASP A 59 18.96 18.43 -9.29
C ASP A 59 20.06 18.36 -8.23
N GLY A 60 20.33 17.15 -7.68
CA GLY A 60 21.38 16.89 -6.68
C GLY A 60 20.91 17.05 -5.24
N ASN A 61 19.60 17.13 -5.00
CA ASN A 61 19.07 17.10 -3.64
C ASN A 61 19.06 15.68 -3.08
N GLU A 62 19.35 15.56 -1.78
CA GLU A 62 19.33 14.31 -1.02
C GLU A 62 18.16 14.31 -0.05
N TYR A 63 17.47 13.16 0.04
CA TYR A 63 16.31 12.97 0.90
C TYR A 63 16.43 11.71 1.75
N ILE A 64 16.02 11.77 3.04
CA ILE A 64 15.61 10.59 3.78
C ILE A 64 14.27 10.15 3.18
N ASP A 65 14.18 8.93 2.67
CA ASP A 65 13.07 8.49 1.84
C ASP A 65 12.05 7.63 2.62
N TYR A 66 10.95 8.25 3.02
CA TYR A 66 9.77 7.57 3.59
C TYR A 66 8.68 7.28 2.55
N LEU A 67 8.90 7.61 1.27
CA LEU A 67 8.05 7.21 0.15
C LEU A 67 8.33 5.75 -0.25
N LEU A 68 9.62 5.37 -0.29
CA LEU A 68 10.12 4.03 -0.59
C LEU A 68 9.44 3.40 -1.83
N GLY A 69 9.24 4.22 -2.88
CA GLY A 69 8.57 3.81 -4.10
C GLY A 69 7.09 3.42 -3.95
N LEU A 70 6.40 3.93 -2.94
CA LEU A 70 5.06 3.52 -2.48
C LEU A 70 5.05 2.10 -1.86
N GLY A 71 6.14 1.75 -1.18
CA GLY A 71 6.26 0.58 -0.32
C GLY A 71 7.12 -0.60 -0.79
N PRO A 72 7.51 -0.79 -2.07
CA PRO A 72 8.31 -1.94 -2.46
C PRO A 72 9.73 -1.95 -1.88
N MET A 73 10.30 -0.78 -1.54
CA MET A 73 11.68 -0.67 -1.07
C MET A 73 11.83 -1.00 0.43
N LEU A 74 11.27 -2.12 0.86
CA LEU A 74 11.30 -2.58 2.25
C LEU A 74 12.74 -2.78 2.78
N LEU A 75 13.65 -3.23 1.92
CA LEU A 75 15.08 -3.41 2.23
C LEU A 75 15.91 -2.13 2.02
N GLY A 76 15.27 -1.03 1.64
CA GLY A 76 15.95 0.18 1.17
C GLY A 76 16.32 0.12 -0.32
N HIS A 77 16.94 1.18 -0.81
CA HIS A 77 17.38 1.29 -2.20
C HIS A 77 18.65 0.50 -2.45
N ARG A 78 18.71 -0.24 -3.55
CA ARG A 78 19.87 -1.05 -4.01
C ARG A 78 20.44 -1.95 -2.91
N PRO A 79 19.64 -2.77 -2.21
CA PRO A 79 20.20 -3.70 -1.23
C PRO A 79 21.20 -4.64 -1.93
N ALA A 80 22.42 -4.72 -1.40
CA ALA A 80 23.53 -5.43 -2.04
C ALA A 80 23.17 -6.90 -2.33
N THR A 81 22.56 -7.58 -1.38
CA THR A 81 22.13 -8.99 -1.50
C THR A 81 21.25 -9.22 -2.72
N VAL A 82 20.18 -8.42 -2.88
CA VAL A 82 19.25 -8.53 -4.02
C VAL A 82 19.92 -8.12 -5.32
N THR A 83 20.68 -7.02 -5.32
CA THR A 83 21.35 -6.50 -6.53
C THR A 83 22.35 -7.51 -7.09
N GLU A 84 23.16 -8.12 -6.23
CA GLU A 84 24.14 -9.14 -6.62
C GLU A 84 23.44 -10.43 -7.10
N ALA A 85 22.39 -10.89 -6.43
CA ALA A 85 21.65 -12.09 -6.84
C ALA A 85 21.05 -11.91 -8.23
N VAL A 86 20.37 -10.79 -8.47
CA VAL A 86 19.78 -10.47 -9.78
C VAL A 86 20.86 -10.36 -10.86
N THR A 87 21.98 -9.69 -10.58
CA THR A 87 23.09 -9.55 -11.54
C THR A 87 23.68 -10.91 -11.90
N ARG A 88 23.96 -11.77 -10.92
CA ARG A 88 24.41 -13.15 -11.17
C ARG A 88 23.41 -13.93 -12.01
N HIS A 89 22.11 -13.80 -11.69
CA HIS A 89 21.06 -14.54 -12.39
C HIS A 89 20.93 -14.13 -13.86
N ILE A 90 20.99 -12.82 -14.15
CA ILE A 90 20.98 -12.31 -15.53
C ILE A 90 22.12 -12.91 -16.36
N HIS A 91 23.32 -12.98 -15.80
CA HIS A 91 24.50 -13.50 -16.51
C HIS A 91 24.50 -15.03 -16.67
N ALA A 92 23.99 -15.76 -15.68
CA ALA A 92 24.13 -17.23 -15.65
C ALA A 92 22.90 -17.98 -16.21
N VAL A 93 21.71 -17.42 -16.11
CA VAL A 93 20.45 -18.16 -16.37
C VAL A 93 19.64 -17.52 -17.49
N GLY A 94 19.39 -16.22 -17.44
CA GLY A 94 18.53 -15.51 -18.39
C GLY A 94 17.27 -14.91 -17.74
N THR A 95 16.19 -14.71 -18.53
CA THR A 95 15.06 -13.88 -18.07
C THR A 95 13.71 -14.56 -18.09
N VAL A 96 13.23 -15.00 -19.25
CA VAL A 96 11.89 -15.60 -19.45
C VAL A 96 11.99 -16.80 -20.37
N PHE A 97 11.38 -17.91 -19.97
CA PHE A 97 11.51 -19.19 -20.72
C PHE A 97 10.17 -19.74 -21.23
N ALA A 98 9.02 -19.23 -20.76
CA ALA A 98 7.69 -19.85 -20.94
C ALA A 98 7.65 -21.33 -20.53
N MET A 99 8.52 -21.72 -19.61
CA MET A 99 8.63 -23.03 -18.98
C MET A 99 8.85 -22.82 -17.48
N PRO A 100 8.36 -23.74 -16.62
CA PRO A 100 8.60 -23.65 -15.18
C PRO A 100 10.10 -23.80 -14.86
N THR A 101 10.51 -23.16 -13.77
CA THR A 101 11.88 -23.18 -13.27
C THR A 101 11.92 -23.62 -11.82
N GLU A 102 13.04 -24.23 -11.38
CA GLU A 102 13.23 -24.64 -9.99
C GLU A 102 13.09 -23.47 -8.99
N PRO A 103 13.66 -22.26 -9.24
CA PRO A 103 13.48 -21.11 -8.35
C PRO A 103 12.03 -20.68 -8.11
N GLU A 104 11.10 -20.95 -9.04
CA GLU A 104 9.67 -20.69 -8.80
C GLU A 104 9.11 -21.59 -7.70
N ILE A 105 9.57 -22.85 -7.64
CA ILE A 105 9.18 -23.81 -6.59
C ILE A 105 9.73 -23.33 -5.24
N ASP A 106 11.00 -22.89 -5.23
CA ASP A 106 11.65 -22.37 -4.02
C ASP A 106 10.94 -21.13 -3.49
N LEU A 107 10.57 -20.19 -4.38
CA LEU A 107 9.82 -19.00 -4.01
C LEU A 107 8.43 -19.35 -3.46
N ALA A 108 7.70 -20.23 -4.12
CA ALA A 108 6.39 -20.67 -3.67
C ALA A 108 6.48 -21.35 -2.29
N THR A 109 7.50 -22.18 -2.10
CA THR A 109 7.78 -22.85 -0.81
C THR A 109 8.10 -21.86 0.29
N ALA A 110 8.96 -20.86 0.01
CA ALA A 110 9.32 -19.83 0.98
C ALA A 110 8.11 -18.96 1.38
N ILE A 111 7.24 -18.61 0.42
CA ILE A 111 6.01 -17.87 0.70
C ILE A 111 5.06 -18.71 1.56
N ALA A 112 4.82 -19.96 1.21
CA ALA A 112 3.95 -20.86 1.96
C ALA A 112 4.47 -21.12 3.40
N ALA A 113 5.78 -21.16 3.58
CA ALA A 113 6.38 -21.29 4.91
C ALA A 113 6.24 -20.03 5.77
N ALA A 114 6.20 -18.84 5.15
CA ALA A 114 6.16 -17.55 5.84
C ALA A 114 4.74 -17.09 6.19
N ILE A 115 3.78 -17.31 5.28
CA ILE A 115 2.43 -16.71 5.36
C ILE A 115 1.41 -17.74 5.88
N PRO A 116 0.77 -17.52 7.05
CA PRO A 116 -0.07 -18.52 7.72
C PRO A 116 -1.25 -19.06 6.91
N SER A 117 -1.84 -18.24 6.03
CA SER A 117 -3.01 -18.64 5.23
C SER A 117 -2.68 -19.45 3.98
N VAL A 118 -1.39 -19.61 3.65
CA VAL A 118 -0.98 -20.06 2.32
C VAL A 118 -0.57 -21.53 2.31
N ASP A 119 -1.42 -22.40 1.78
CA ASP A 119 -1.08 -23.79 1.45
C ASP A 119 -0.40 -23.90 0.10
N THR A 120 -0.86 -23.12 -0.88
CA THR A 120 -0.34 -23.09 -2.26
C THR A 120 -0.34 -21.68 -2.85
N VAL A 121 0.52 -21.43 -3.84
CA VAL A 121 0.82 -20.12 -4.40
C VAL A 121 0.77 -20.11 -5.93
N ARG A 122 0.27 -19.04 -6.50
CA ARG A 122 0.51 -18.62 -7.88
C ARG A 122 1.29 -17.33 -7.91
N ILE A 123 2.43 -17.32 -8.60
CA ILE A 123 3.23 -16.12 -8.84
C ILE A 123 2.61 -15.35 -10.00
N VAL A 124 2.41 -14.07 -9.81
CA VAL A 124 1.88 -13.11 -10.79
C VAL A 124 2.77 -11.87 -10.82
N ASN A 125 2.48 -10.88 -11.68
CA ASN A 125 3.39 -9.73 -11.83
C ASN A 125 2.98 -8.52 -10.99
N THR A 126 1.70 -8.38 -10.68
CA THR A 126 1.14 -7.21 -9.97
C THR A 126 0.11 -7.61 -8.94
N GLY A 127 -0.05 -6.77 -7.89
CA GLY A 127 -1.15 -6.93 -6.94
C GLY A 127 -2.53 -6.89 -7.61
N THR A 128 -2.69 -6.07 -8.68
CA THR A 128 -3.95 -6.02 -9.46
C THR A 128 -4.30 -7.36 -10.09
N GLU A 129 -3.30 -8.08 -10.65
CA GLU A 129 -3.52 -9.46 -11.16
C GLU A 129 -3.92 -10.40 -10.02
N GLY A 130 -3.22 -10.32 -8.88
CA GLY A 130 -3.54 -11.13 -7.69
C GLY A 130 -4.98 -10.91 -7.22
N VAL A 131 -5.43 -9.67 -7.13
CA VAL A 131 -6.82 -9.32 -6.78
C VAL A 131 -7.80 -9.83 -7.83
N LEU A 132 -7.54 -9.60 -9.12
CA LEU A 132 -8.41 -10.08 -10.20
C LEU A 132 -8.65 -11.61 -10.10
N TYR A 133 -7.60 -12.37 -9.89
CA TYR A 133 -7.68 -13.81 -9.78
C TYR A 133 -8.32 -14.28 -8.47
N SER A 134 -8.04 -13.61 -7.34
CA SER A 134 -8.67 -13.94 -6.06
C SER A 134 -10.19 -13.81 -6.11
N LEU A 135 -10.71 -12.76 -6.76
CA LEU A 135 -12.14 -12.55 -6.94
C LEU A 135 -12.77 -13.64 -7.85
N ARG A 136 -12.06 -14.05 -8.91
CA ARG A 136 -12.53 -15.17 -9.78
C ARG A 136 -12.58 -16.49 -9.01
N LEU A 137 -11.54 -16.80 -8.24
CA LEU A 137 -11.49 -17.99 -7.40
C LEU A 137 -12.62 -18.00 -6.38
N ALA A 138 -12.82 -16.91 -5.65
CA ALA A 138 -13.88 -16.79 -4.64
C ALA A 138 -15.27 -16.95 -5.23
N ARG A 139 -15.56 -16.31 -6.37
CA ARG A 139 -16.84 -16.45 -7.08
C ARG A 139 -17.06 -17.88 -7.60
N THR A 140 -16.02 -18.53 -8.13
CA THR A 140 -16.10 -19.90 -8.63
C THR A 140 -16.29 -20.88 -7.48
N PHE A 141 -15.57 -20.72 -6.38
CA PHE A 141 -15.63 -21.56 -5.20
C PHE A 141 -17.00 -21.56 -4.54
N THR A 142 -17.59 -20.36 -4.37
CA THR A 142 -18.87 -20.19 -3.69
C THR A 142 -20.09 -20.32 -4.61
N GLY A 143 -19.91 -20.20 -5.93
CA GLY A 143 -21.01 -20.06 -6.90
C GLY A 143 -21.75 -18.72 -6.82
N ARG A 144 -21.27 -17.78 -6.03
CA ARG A 144 -21.90 -16.48 -5.74
C ARG A 144 -21.22 -15.36 -6.52
N LYS A 145 -21.85 -14.17 -6.58
CA LYS A 145 -21.38 -13.07 -7.46
C LYS A 145 -20.89 -11.83 -6.72
N LYS A 146 -21.56 -11.45 -5.62
CA LYS A 146 -21.29 -10.19 -4.93
C LYS A 146 -20.01 -10.26 -4.10
N VAL A 147 -19.33 -9.12 -4.01
CA VAL A 147 -18.12 -8.96 -3.19
C VAL A 147 -18.30 -7.70 -2.33
N ILE A 148 -18.06 -7.85 -1.04
CA ILE A 148 -17.98 -6.72 -0.12
C ILE A 148 -16.57 -6.14 -0.19
N ARG A 149 -16.47 -4.82 -0.36
CA ARG A 149 -15.24 -4.05 -0.20
C ARG A 149 -15.51 -2.78 0.62
N PHE A 150 -14.47 -2.16 1.15
CA PHE A 150 -14.60 -0.99 2.01
C PHE A 150 -14.24 0.31 1.29
N GLU A 151 -14.96 1.40 1.61
CA GLU A 151 -14.58 2.74 1.19
C GLU A 151 -13.14 3.06 1.64
N GLY A 152 -12.40 3.77 0.80
CA GLY A 152 -11.04 4.19 1.12
C GLY A 152 -9.95 3.16 0.81
N GLN A 153 -10.27 1.89 0.67
CA GLN A 153 -9.29 0.84 0.36
C GLN A 153 -8.99 0.79 -1.14
N TYR A 154 -7.77 0.34 -1.48
CA TYR A 154 -7.32 0.19 -2.86
C TYR A 154 -6.89 -1.24 -3.14
N HIS A 155 -7.52 -1.85 -4.15
CA HIS A 155 -7.29 -3.25 -4.54
C HIS A 155 -6.90 -3.37 -6.03
N GLY A 156 -6.12 -2.42 -6.54
CA GLY A 156 -5.79 -2.37 -7.96
C GLY A 156 -6.84 -1.64 -8.78
N PHE A 157 -6.64 -1.62 -10.11
CA PHE A 157 -7.40 -0.78 -11.03
C PHE A 157 -8.17 -1.59 -12.10
N SER A 158 -8.47 -2.88 -11.83
CA SER A 158 -9.38 -3.63 -12.72
C SER A 158 -10.82 -3.16 -12.53
N ASP A 159 -11.61 -3.14 -13.60
CA ASP A 159 -12.97 -2.62 -13.64
C ASP A 159 -13.91 -3.23 -12.59
N GLY A 160 -13.67 -4.49 -12.24
CA GLY A 160 -14.48 -5.20 -11.25
C GLY A 160 -14.22 -4.84 -9.79
N ILE A 161 -13.27 -3.92 -9.48
CA ILE A 161 -12.91 -3.57 -8.10
C ILE A 161 -12.50 -2.10 -7.92
N TYR A 162 -12.23 -1.35 -8.99
CA TYR A 162 -11.76 0.04 -8.90
C TYR A 162 -12.91 1.03 -8.68
N TRP A 163 -13.57 0.87 -7.53
CA TRP A 163 -14.76 1.61 -7.11
C TRP A 163 -14.55 2.13 -5.70
N SER A 164 -15.10 3.28 -5.36
CA SER A 164 -15.14 3.87 -4.00
C SER A 164 -13.79 3.84 -3.25
N LYS A 165 -12.65 4.08 -3.95
CA LYS A 165 -11.35 4.25 -3.30
C LYS A 165 -11.35 5.51 -2.43
N HIS A 166 -11.65 6.66 -3.06
CA HIS A 166 -11.80 7.94 -2.37
C HIS A 166 -13.06 8.64 -2.94
N PRO A 167 -14.26 8.14 -2.62
CA PRO A 167 -15.48 8.68 -3.19
C PRO A 167 -15.78 10.08 -2.64
N ASP A 168 -16.39 10.92 -3.50
CA ASP A 168 -16.98 12.18 -3.04
C ASP A 168 -18.16 11.85 -2.11
N LEU A 169 -18.08 12.29 -0.85
CA LEU A 169 -19.11 12.01 0.17
C LEU A 169 -20.49 12.55 -0.21
N ALA A 170 -20.56 13.60 -1.03
CA ALA A 170 -21.84 14.13 -1.52
C ALA A 170 -22.57 13.13 -2.44
N LEU A 171 -21.83 12.18 -3.04
CA LEU A 171 -22.36 11.18 -3.98
C LEU A 171 -22.33 9.76 -3.39
N ALA A 172 -21.56 9.53 -2.31
CA ALA A 172 -21.28 8.20 -1.76
C ALA A 172 -22.45 7.54 -1.01
N GLY A 173 -23.62 8.19 -0.97
CA GLY A 173 -24.77 7.73 -0.19
C GLY A 173 -24.61 8.00 1.31
N PRO A 174 -25.63 7.65 2.11
CA PRO A 174 -25.60 7.86 3.56
C PRO A 174 -24.59 6.92 4.25
N ASP A 175 -24.21 7.28 5.49
CA ASP A 175 -23.18 6.54 6.22
C ASP A 175 -23.52 5.07 6.43
N ASN A 176 -24.78 4.79 6.70
CA ASN A 176 -25.27 3.42 6.91
C ASN A 176 -25.62 2.66 5.61
N HIS A 177 -25.47 3.28 4.45
CA HIS A 177 -25.72 2.63 3.15
C HIS A 177 -24.87 3.25 2.05
N PRO A 178 -23.54 3.03 2.08
CA PRO A 178 -22.64 3.50 1.03
C PRO A 178 -23.00 2.92 -0.33
N VAL A 179 -22.78 3.69 -1.41
CA VAL A 179 -23.04 3.23 -2.77
C VAL A 179 -21.74 3.09 -3.56
N ALA A 180 -21.72 2.16 -4.51
CA ALA A 180 -20.56 1.95 -5.37
C ALA A 180 -20.40 3.12 -6.35
N LEU A 181 -19.32 3.88 -6.22
CA LEU A 181 -18.96 4.96 -7.12
C LEU A 181 -17.73 4.57 -7.95
N PRO A 182 -17.80 4.70 -9.28
CA PRO A 182 -16.63 4.45 -10.12
C PRO A 182 -15.51 5.44 -9.77
N GLN A 183 -14.28 4.95 -9.68
CA GLN A 183 -13.13 5.78 -9.36
C GLN A 183 -12.68 6.69 -10.52
N GLY A 184 -13.31 6.58 -11.68
CA GLY A 184 -13.08 7.41 -12.84
C GLY A 184 -13.97 7.02 -14.02
N PRO A 185 -14.00 7.83 -15.07
CA PRO A 185 -14.76 7.52 -16.26
C PRO A 185 -14.21 6.29 -16.99
N GLY A 186 -15.07 5.59 -17.73
CA GLY A 186 -14.72 4.42 -18.53
C GLY A 186 -14.90 3.08 -17.80
N LEU A 187 -15.30 3.08 -16.53
CA LEU A 187 -15.71 1.87 -15.83
C LEU A 187 -17.17 1.54 -16.18
N PRO A 188 -17.49 0.35 -16.72
CA PRO A 188 -18.86 -0.03 -17.05
C PRO A 188 -19.73 -0.07 -15.79
N PRO A 189 -20.87 0.63 -15.74
CA PRO A 189 -21.70 0.72 -14.52
C PRO A 189 -22.14 -0.64 -13.97
N GLU A 190 -22.42 -1.61 -14.84
CA GLU A 190 -22.80 -2.97 -14.48
C GLU A 190 -21.73 -3.74 -13.67
N MET A 191 -20.47 -3.34 -13.76
CA MET A 191 -19.41 -3.93 -12.92
C MET A 191 -19.58 -3.56 -11.43
N GLY A 192 -20.10 -2.37 -11.16
CA GLY A 192 -20.41 -1.91 -9.81
C GLY A 192 -21.55 -2.68 -9.15
N GLU A 193 -22.50 -3.24 -9.93
CA GLU A 193 -23.63 -4.03 -9.41
C GLU A 193 -23.18 -5.31 -8.66
N SER A 194 -21.98 -5.79 -8.94
CA SER A 194 -21.39 -6.94 -8.28
C SER A 194 -20.66 -6.59 -6.97
N LEU A 195 -20.61 -5.31 -6.61
CA LEU A 195 -19.95 -4.82 -5.40
C LEU A 195 -20.96 -4.34 -4.38
N ILE A 196 -20.68 -4.63 -3.11
CA ILE A 196 -21.33 -4.02 -1.97
C ILE A 196 -20.26 -3.19 -1.26
N ILE A 197 -20.54 -1.91 -1.05
CA ILE A 197 -19.61 -1.01 -0.37
C ILE A 197 -19.98 -0.96 1.11
N ALA A 198 -18.98 -1.07 1.98
CA ALA A 198 -19.16 -0.99 3.42
C ALA A 198 -18.20 0.01 4.05
N GLN A 199 -18.47 0.41 5.27
CA GLN A 199 -17.53 1.18 6.07
C GLN A 199 -16.57 0.27 6.83
N TRP A 200 -15.32 0.67 6.89
CA TRP A 200 -14.30 0.04 7.70
C TRP A 200 -14.61 0.20 9.20
N ASN A 201 -14.29 -0.80 10.00
CA ASN A 201 -14.52 -0.82 11.45
C ASN A 201 -16.01 -0.84 11.88
N ASP A 202 -16.92 -1.28 11.02
CA ASP A 202 -18.36 -1.42 11.29
C ASP A 202 -18.82 -2.87 11.04
N LEU A 203 -18.79 -3.72 12.11
CA LEU A 203 -19.25 -5.11 12.02
C LEU A 203 -20.77 -5.23 11.94
N GLU A 204 -21.52 -4.30 12.52
CA GLU A 204 -23.00 -4.32 12.50
C GLU A 204 -23.48 -4.18 11.05
N MET A 205 -22.88 -3.25 10.31
CA MET A 205 -23.16 -3.09 8.87
C MET A 205 -22.86 -4.39 8.09
N ILE A 206 -21.76 -5.07 8.38
CA ILE A 206 -21.42 -6.33 7.69
C ILE A 206 -22.44 -7.42 7.99
N GLU A 207 -22.87 -7.57 9.25
CA GLU A 207 -23.94 -8.53 9.63
C GLU A 207 -25.25 -8.21 8.90
N GLU A 208 -25.66 -6.94 8.84
CA GLU A 208 -26.87 -6.50 8.14
C GLU A 208 -26.77 -6.79 6.62
N ILE A 209 -25.62 -6.53 6.00
CA ILE A 209 -25.40 -6.84 4.59
C ILE A 209 -25.56 -8.34 4.31
N PHE A 210 -25.00 -9.22 5.14
CA PHE A 210 -25.16 -10.66 4.95
C PHE A 210 -26.59 -11.13 5.21
N ALA A 211 -27.30 -10.53 6.17
CA ALA A 211 -28.71 -10.84 6.45
C ALA A 211 -29.63 -10.44 5.30
N THR A 212 -29.32 -9.33 4.62
CA THR A 212 -30.14 -8.82 3.49
C THR A 212 -29.76 -9.42 2.13
N HIS A 213 -28.58 -10.05 2.03
CA HIS A 213 -28.08 -10.71 0.82
C HIS A 213 -27.71 -12.18 1.05
N PRO A 214 -28.66 -13.02 1.53
CA PRO A 214 -28.37 -14.43 1.80
C PRO A 214 -27.95 -15.13 0.52
N ASP A 215 -26.85 -15.90 0.59
CA ASP A 215 -26.29 -16.69 -0.51
C ASP A 215 -25.88 -15.93 -1.78
N GLU A 216 -25.72 -14.59 -1.71
CA GLU A 216 -25.25 -13.80 -2.86
C GLU A 216 -23.78 -13.39 -2.74
N ILE A 217 -23.24 -13.32 -1.52
CA ILE A 217 -21.89 -12.78 -1.23
C ILE A 217 -20.86 -13.89 -1.37
N ALA A 218 -19.96 -13.72 -2.36
CA ALA A 218 -18.86 -14.61 -2.61
C ALA A 218 -17.69 -14.39 -1.67
N ALA A 219 -17.39 -13.12 -1.39
CA ALA A 219 -16.21 -12.74 -0.60
C ALA A 219 -16.35 -11.38 0.09
N ILE A 220 -15.54 -11.21 1.14
CA ILE A 220 -15.07 -9.91 1.62
C ILE A 220 -13.61 -9.78 1.18
N ILE A 221 -13.25 -8.67 0.55
CA ILE A 221 -11.85 -8.28 0.31
C ILE A 221 -11.51 -7.07 1.16
N THR A 222 -10.37 -7.12 1.86
CA THR A 222 -9.93 -6.03 2.73
C THR A 222 -8.41 -5.93 2.85
N GLU A 223 -7.92 -4.72 3.00
CA GLU A 223 -6.61 -4.48 3.61
C GLU A 223 -6.74 -4.75 5.11
N PRO A 224 -5.88 -5.58 5.74
CA PRO A 224 -5.97 -5.85 7.19
C PRO A 224 -5.57 -4.64 8.05
N ILE A 225 -4.83 -3.71 7.50
CA ILE A 225 -4.59 -2.35 7.97
C ILE A 225 -4.90 -1.47 6.77
N MET A 226 -5.79 -0.50 6.94
CA MET A 226 -6.25 0.35 5.83
C MET A 226 -5.17 1.36 5.45
N CYS A 227 -4.19 0.93 4.66
CA CYS A 227 -3.01 1.71 4.30
C CYS A 227 -3.31 2.77 3.22
N ASN A 228 -4.24 2.51 2.30
CA ASN A 228 -4.57 3.44 1.22
C ASN A 228 -5.49 4.60 1.66
N THR A 229 -5.77 4.72 2.96
CA THR A 229 -6.33 5.89 3.61
C THR A 229 -5.57 6.14 4.92
N GLY A 230 -4.29 6.46 4.80
CA GLY A 230 -3.49 6.96 5.91
C GLY A 230 -3.32 6.03 7.11
N CYS A 231 -3.19 4.72 6.88
CA CYS A 231 -2.86 3.74 7.92
C CYS A 231 -3.87 3.65 9.08
N ILE A 232 -5.16 3.50 8.78
CA ILE A 232 -6.20 3.30 9.80
C ILE A 232 -6.16 1.86 10.29
N LEU A 233 -5.99 1.67 11.61
CA LEU A 233 -5.91 0.36 12.22
C LEU A 233 -7.31 -0.29 12.38
N PRO A 234 -7.41 -1.62 12.35
CA PRO A 234 -8.63 -2.30 12.71
C PRO A 234 -8.91 -2.09 14.21
N ARG A 235 -10.17 -1.85 14.56
CA ARG A 235 -10.60 -1.87 15.97
C ARG A 235 -10.43 -3.28 16.56
N PRO A 236 -10.19 -3.40 17.86
CA PRO A 236 -10.10 -4.70 18.51
C PRO A 236 -11.34 -5.57 18.21
N GLY A 237 -11.12 -6.81 17.78
CA GLY A 237 -12.19 -7.74 17.42
C GLY A 237 -12.78 -7.58 16.01
N TYR A 238 -12.38 -6.54 15.25
CA TYR A 238 -12.98 -6.28 13.94
C TYR A 238 -12.62 -7.34 12.89
N LEU A 239 -11.33 -7.67 12.75
CA LEU A 239 -10.90 -8.67 11.77
C LEU A 239 -11.34 -10.08 12.15
N GLU A 240 -11.35 -10.40 13.44
CA GLU A 240 -11.89 -11.65 13.98
C GLU A 240 -13.38 -11.77 13.64
N GLY A 241 -14.15 -10.68 13.83
CA GLY A 241 -15.56 -10.64 13.44
C GLY A 241 -15.78 -10.85 11.95
N LEU A 242 -14.97 -10.24 11.07
CA LEU A 242 -15.02 -10.50 9.63
C LEU A 242 -14.76 -11.99 9.32
N ARG A 243 -13.77 -12.61 10.00
CA ARG A 243 -13.48 -14.03 9.83
C ARG A 243 -14.64 -14.91 10.26
N GLU A 244 -15.24 -14.61 11.41
CA GLU A 244 -16.40 -15.35 11.94
C GLU A 244 -17.61 -15.24 11.01
N ILE A 245 -17.93 -14.04 10.54
CA ILE A 245 -19.03 -13.79 9.61
C ILE A 245 -18.80 -14.57 8.31
N CYS A 246 -17.62 -14.45 7.69
CA CYS A 246 -17.30 -15.19 6.47
C CYS A 246 -17.45 -16.71 6.67
N THR A 247 -17.00 -17.25 7.81
CA THR A 247 -17.11 -18.66 8.12
C THR A 247 -18.58 -19.09 8.26
N ARG A 248 -19.37 -18.30 8.97
CA ARG A 248 -20.81 -18.59 9.23
C ARG A 248 -21.64 -18.62 7.95
N TYR A 249 -21.36 -17.70 7.03
CA TYR A 249 -22.09 -17.58 5.77
C TYR A 249 -21.45 -18.30 4.59
N GLY A 250 -20.31 -18.95 4.78
CA GLY A 250 -19.59 -19.66 3.72
C GLY A 250 -19.06 -18.71 2.62
N ALA A 251 -18.68 -17.49 2.97
CA ALA A 251 -18.01 -16.53 2.09
C ALA A 251 -16.48 -16.61 2.26
N VAL A 252 -15.76 -16.23 1.22
CA VAL A 252 -14.28 -16.20 1.23
C VAL A 252 -13.79 -14.89 1.85
N LEU A 253 -12.93 -14.96 2.86
CA LEU A 253 -12.21 -13.80 3.36
C LEU A 253 -10.89 -13.64 2.60
N ILE A 254 -10.70 -12.49 1.96
CA ILE A 254 -9.50 -12.17 1.17
C ILE A 254 -8.76 -11.01 1.85
N PHE A 255 -7.50 -11.24 2.24
CA PHE A 255 -6.62 -10.16 2.69
C PHE A 255 -5.76 -9.65 1.53
N ASP A 256 -5.89 -8.36 1.26
CA ASP A 256 -4.96 -7.63 0.41
C ASP A 256 -3.77 -7.19 1.28
N GLU A 257 -2.74 -8.00 1.28
CA GLU A 257 -1.47 -7.73 1.96
C GLU A 257 -0.39 -7.21 1.00
N VAL A 258 -0.77 -6.53 -0.05
CA VAL A 258 0.17 -5.93 -0.99
C VAL A 258 1.10 -4.92 -0.29
N ILE A 259 0.61 -4.18 0.72
CA ILE A 259 1.43 -3.27 1.53
C ILE A 259 1.96 -3.97 2.79
N THR A 260 1.10 -4.66 3.51
CA THR A 260 1.38 -5.19 4.85
C THR A 260 2.16 -6.50 4.85
N GLY A 261 2.07 -7.29 3.79
CA GLY A 261 2.79 -8.55 3.63
C GLY A 261 4.29 -8.37 3.70
N PHE A 262 4.96 -9.20 4.48
CA PHE A 262 6.41 -9.13 4.77
C PHE A 262 6.88 -7.82 5.41
N ARG A 263 6.04 -6.80 5.48
CA ARG A 263 6.36 -5.50 6.07
C ARG A 263 6.08 -5.45 7.56
N ILE A 264 4.85 -5.80 7.97
CA ILE A 264 4.43 -5.76 9.37
C ILE A 264 5.10 -6.88 10.18
N ALA A 265 5.23 -8.03 9.60
CA ALA A 265 5.97 -9.20 10.08
C ALA A 265 6.34 -10.06 8.88
N LEU A 266 7.19 -11.06 9.05
CA LEU A 266 7.49 -12.05 8.01
C LEU A 266 6.21 -12.70 7.48
N GLY A 267 5.28 -13.04 8.38
CA GLY A 267 3.96 -13.61 8.05
C GLY A 267 2.88 -12.57 7.74
N GLY A 268 3.24 -11.30 7.49
CA GLY A 268 2.30 -10.21 7.17
C GLY A 268 1.50 -9.71 8.38
N ALA A 269 0.50 -8.89 8.10
CA ALA A 269 -0.41 -8.39 9.12
C ALA A 269 -1.28 -9.51 9.71
N GLN A 270 -1.63 -10.52 8.93
CA GLN A 270 -2.39 -11.69 9.41
C GLN A 270 -1.70 -12.41 10.57
N ALA A 271 -0.37 -12.59 10.51
CA ALA A 271 0.40 -13.20 11.60
C ALA A 271 0.47 -12.26 12.82
N LYS A 272 0.63 -10.96 12.61
CA LYS A 272 0.72 -9.96 13.69
C LYS A 272 -0.61 -9.76 14.42
N LEU A 273 -1.71 -9.79 13.68
CA LEU A 273 -3.07 -9.56 14.20
C LEU A 273 -3.82 -10.86 14.57
N GLY A 274 -3.23 -12.03 14.26
CA GLY A 274 -3.78 -13.34 14.66
C GLY A 274 -5.03 -13.76 13.88
N VAL A 275 -5.29 -13.19 12.70
CA VAL A 275 -6.45 -13.53 11.86
C VAL A 275 -6.03 -14.07 10.51
N THR A 276 -6.44 -15.31 10.20
CA THR A 276 -6.06 -16.00 8.96
C THR A 276 -7.19 -15.92 7.93
N PRO A 277 -6.97 -15.28 6.76
CA PRO A 277 -7.92 -15.26 5.65
C PRO A 277 -7.94 -16.59 4.89
N ASP A 278 -8.82 -16.69 3.90
CA ASP A 278 -8.87 -17.84 2.98
C ASP A 278 -7.92 -17.66 1.78
N LEU A 279 -7.78 -16.41 1.31
CA LEU A 279 -6.86 -16.02 0.24
C LEU A 279 -6.07 -14.78 0.66
N THR A 280 -4.82 -14.68 0.21
CA THR A 280 -3.94 -13.53 0.47
C THR A 280 -3.24 -13.09 -0.81
N ILE A 281 -3.24 -11.78 -1.07
CA ILE A 281 -2.47 -11.16 -2.15
C ILE A 281 -1.24 -10.49 -1.54
N MET A 282 -0.07 -10.75 -2.10
CA MET A 282 1.22 -10.21 -1.68
C MET A 282 1.94 -9.58 -2.87
N ALA A 283 2.62 -8.46 -2.67
CA ALA A 283 3.45 -7.80 -3.68
C ALA A 283 4.48 -6.86 -3.02
N LYS A 284 4.83 -5.77 -3.65
CA LYS A 284 5.68 -4.68 -3.11
C LYS A 284 6.92 -5.20 -2.36
N GLY A 285 6.87 -5.28 -1.03
CA GLY A 285 7.99 -5.77 -0.20
C GLY A 285 8.50 -7.17 -0.57
N LEU A 286 7.64 -8.03 -1.11
CA LEU A 286 8.01 -9.33 -1.66
C LEU A 286 9.09 -9.21 -2.75
N GLY A 287 8.96 -8.20 -3.62
CA GLY A 287 9.77 -8.11 -4.83
C GLY A 287 11.14 -7.48 -4.67
N GLY A 288 11.48 -6.92 -3.50
CA GLY A 288 12.77 -6.23 -3.30
C GLY A 288 13.05 -5.12 -4.31
N GLY A 289 11.97 -4.49 -4.87
CA GLY A 289 12.03 -3.45 -5.90
C GLY A 289 11.72 -3.94 -7.33
N PHE A 290 11.55 -5.25 -7.54
CA PHE A 290 11.19 -5.83 -8.84
C PHE A 290 9.68 -6.14 -8.93
N PRO A 291 9.10 -6.13 -10.16
CA PRO A 291 7.67 -6.40 -10.36
C PRO A 291 7.38 -7.89 -10.19
N VAL A 292 6.93 -8.25 -9.01
CA VAL A 292 6.43 -9.58 -8.67
C VAL A 292 5.32 -9.45 -7.63
N ALA A 293 4.34 -10.32 -7.75
CA ALA A 293 3.29 -10.52 -6.77
C ALA A 293 2.96 -12.00 -6.65
N ALA A 294 2.22 -12.34 -5.61
CA ALA A 294 1.76 -13.70 -5.38
C ALA A 294 0.31 -13.68 -4.89
N LEU A 295 -0.46 -14.67 -5.34
CA LEU A 295 -1.76 -15.03 -4.81
C LEU A 295 -1.62 -16.40 -4.17
N GLY A 296 -1.87 -16.50 -2.89
CA GLY A 296 -1.84 -17.75 -2.14
C GLY A 296 -3.08 -17.92 -1.27
N GLY A 297 -3.28 -19.11 -0.76
CA GLY A 297 -4.39 -19.40 0.14
C GLY A 297 -4.67 -20.88 0.33
N LYS A 298 -5.86 -21.16 0.85
CA LYS A 298 -6.33 -22.52 1.09
C LYS A 298 -6.29 -23.37 -0.19
N ARG A 299 -5.75 -24.58 -0.08
CA ARG A 299 -5.60 -25.52 -1.19
C ARG A 299 -6.91 -25.75 -1.93
N GLU A 300 -8.01 -25.96 -1.22
CA GLU A 300 -9.33 -26.23 -1.82
C GLU A 300 -9.84 -25.13 -2.75
N ILE A 301 -9.46 -23.87 -2.48
CA ILE A 301 -9.81 -22.72 -3.33
C ILE A 301 -8.79 -22.60 -4.48
N MET A 302 -7.51 -22.73 -4.18
CA MET A 302 -6.43 -22.58 -5.15
C MET A 302 -6.42 -23.70 -6.20
N ASP A 303 -6.89 -24.90 -5.85
CA ASP A 303 -6.98 -26.05 -6.77
C ASP A 303 -7.97 -25.84 -7.93
N LEU A 304 -8.87 -24.85 -7.85
CA LEU A 304 -9.67 -24.41 -9.00
C LEU A 304 -8.81 -23.89 -10.17
N ALA A 305 -7.58 -23.49 -9.90
CA ALA A 305 -6.61 -23.12 -10.94
C ALA A 305 -5.81 -24.31 -11.49
N THR A 306 -5.87 -25.50 -10.84
CA THR A 306 -5.04 -26.66 -11.19
C THR A 306 -5.53 -27.34 -12.48
N ASN A 307 -6.84 -27.45 -12.65
CA ASN A 307 -7.47 -28.10 -13.82
C ASN A 307 -7.96 -27.11 -14.88
N GLY A 308 -7.62 -25.81 -14.74
CA GLY A 308 -8.03 -24.77 -15.68
C GLY A 308 -9.47 -24.27 -15.51
N THR A 309 -10.20 -24.70 -14.46
CA THR A 309 -11.53 -24.15 -14.14
C THR A 309 -11.45 -22.62 -13.98
N VAL A 310 -10.43 -22.12 -13.26
CA VAL A 310 -10.07 -20.71 -13.25
C VAL A 310 -8.72 -20.55 -13.92
N SER A 311 -8.68 -19.93 -15.11
CA SER A 311 -7.44 -19.66 -15.81
C SER A 311 -6.66 -18.53 -15.12
N ILE A 312 -5.43 -18.82 -14.69
CA ILE A 312 -4.43 -17.87 -14.20
C ILE A 312 -3.24 -17.95 -15.15
N ALA A 313 -3.01 -16.90 -15.93
CA ALA A 313 -1.98 -16.87 -16.96
C ALA A 313 -1.24 -15.52 -16.98
N GLY A 314 0.00 -15.54 -17.44
CA GLY A 314 0.82 -14.35 -17.62
C GLY A 314 2.19 -14.74 -18.19
N THR A 315 2.60 -14.13 -19.32
CA THR A 315 3.88 -14.41 -19.97
C THR A 315 5.07 -14.18 -19.02
N TYR A 316 4.99 -13.18 -18.15
CA TYR A 316 6.06 -12.83 -17.22
C TYR A 316 5.84 -13.38 -15.80
N SER A 317 4.77 -14.13 -15.57
CA SER A 317 4.53 -14.78 -14.28
C SER A 317 5.63 -15.80 -14.01
N GLY A 318 6.31 -15.66 -12.87
CA GLY A 318 7.46 -16.51 -12.55
C GLY A 318 8.73 -16.19 -13.33
N ASN A 319 8.85 -14.97 -13.92
CA ASN A 319 10.08 -14.61 -14.63
C ASN A 319 11.31 -14.67 -13.69
N ALA A 320 12.39 -15.22 -14.24
CA ALA A 320 13.56 -15.63 -13.47
C ALA A 320 14.22 -14.46 -12.70
N ILE A 321 14.15 -13.22 -13.22
CA ILE A 321 14.71 -12.05 -12.57
C ILE A 321 13.92 -11.65 -11.33
N ALA A 322 12.59 -11.54 -11.45
CA ALA A 322 11.72 -11.17 -10.33
C ALA A 322 11.68 -12.26 -9.26
N VAL A 323 11.70 -13.54 -9.67
CA VAL A 323 11.81 -14.68 -8.74
C VAL A 323 13.13 -14.65 -7.97
N SER A 324 14.26 -14.40 -8.65
CA SER A 324 15.58 -14.28 -7.99
C SER A 324 15.61 -13.13 -6.98
N SER A 325 15.02 -11.99 -7.34
CA SER A 325 14.90 -10.85 -6.43
C SER A 325 14.05 -11.18 -5.20
N ALA A 326 12.87 -11.78 -5.42
CA ALA A 326 11.94 -12.14 -4.35
C ALA A 326 12.52 -13.19 -3.39
N LEU A 327 13.19 -14.22 -3.93
CA LEU A 327 13.88 -15.23 -3.12
C LEU A 327 14.93 -14.62 -2.20
N GLU A 328 15.76 -13.72 -2.74
CA GLU A 328 16.80 -13.09 -1.95
C GLU A 328 16.23 -12.10 -0.91
N ALA A 329 15.16 -11.38 -1.28
CA ALA A 329 14.45 -10.53 -0.33
C ALA A 329 13.87 -11.37 0.82
N LEU A 330 13.19 -12.49 0.52
CA LEU A 330 12.63 -13.38 1.55
C LEU A 330 13.73 -14.04 2.39
N ARG A 331 14.87 -14.42 1.80
CA ARG A 331 16.00 -14.96 2.55
C ARG A 331 16.50 -13.94 3.58
N TYR A 332 16.70 -12.69 3.16
CA TYR A 332 17.09 -11.62 4.07
C TYR A 332 16.04 -11.42 5.19
N LEU A 333 14.77 -11.31 4.83
CA LEU A 333 13.68 -11.10 5.79
C LEU A 333 13.53 -12.24 6.80
N SER A 334 13.84 -13.48 6.40
CA SER A 334 13.73 -14.66 7.25
C SER A 334 14.92 -14.88 8.20
N ASN A 335 16.11 -14.47 7.78
CA ASN A 335 17.35 -14.83 8.49
C ASN A 335 18.10 -13.63 9.08
N ASP A 336 18.11 -12.49 8.40
CA ASP A 336 18.99 -11.37 8.71
C ASP A 336 18.23 -10.12 9.20
N ALA A 337 16.92 -10.04 8.88
CA ALA A 337 16.12 -8.89 9.23
C ALA A 337 15.72 -8.88 10.71
N SER A 338 16.03 -7.80 11.40
CA SER A 338 15.52 -7.55 12.75
C SER A 338 14.22 -6.76 12.70
N TYR A 339 13.08 -7.45 12.74
CA TYR A 339 11.77 -6.80 12.90
C TYR A 339 11.68 -6.07 14.25
N GLU A 340 12.33 -6.56 15.29
CA GLU A 340 12.39 -5.90 16.61
C GLU A 340 13.03 -4.50 16.48
N ASP A 341 14.19 -4.39 15.83
CA ASP A 341 14.84 -3.11 15.58
C ASP A 341 14.02 -2.19 14.68
N LEU A 342 13.38 -2.74 13.64
CA LEU A 342 12.51 -1.97 12.77
C LEU A 342 11.32 -1.38 13.53
N TYR A 343 10.69 -2.16 14.42
CA TYR A 343 9.61 -1.70 15.29
C TYR A 343 10.12 -0.64 16.28
N ARG A 344 11.23 -0.87 16.95
CA ARG A 344 11.84 0.08 17.89
C ARG A 344 12.07 1.45 17.24
N ARG A 345 12.64 1.47 16.03
CA ARG A 345 12.86 2.72 15.27
C ARG A 345 11.54 3.36 14.83
N SER A 346 10.59 2.55 14.38
CA SER A 346 9.27 3.02 13.95
C SER A 346 8.48 3.61 15.11
N ASP A 347 8.49 2.95 16.26
CA ASP A 347 7.81 3.42 17.48
C ASP A 347 8.43 4.74 17.96
N ARG A 348 9.77 4.79 18.03
CA ARG A 348 10.49 6.02 18.38
C ARG A 348 10.14 7.21 17.46
N LEU A 349 10.06 6.97 16.15
CA LEU A 349 9.69 8.03 15.21
C LEU A 349 8.23 8.48 15.42
N ARG A 350 7.29 7.53 15.53
CA ARG A 350 5.87 7.84 15.72
C ARG A 350 5.60 8.55 17.04
N GLU A 351 6.19 8.09 18.13
CA GLU A 351 6.10 8.70 19.46
C GLU A 351 6.70 10.11 19.47
N GLY A 352 7.87 10.28 18.85
CA GLY A 352 8.52 11.58 18.71
C GLY A 352 7.67 12.58 17.91
N LEU A 353 7.11 12.16 16.77
CA LEU A 353 6.20 13.00 15.97
C LEU A 353 4.93 13.34 16.76
N ALA A 354 4.34 12.38 17.48
CA ALA A 354 3.16 12.64 18.31
C ALA A 354 3.46 13.63 19.44
N GLN A 355 4.62 13.51 20.08
CA GLN A 355 5.07 14.44 21.10
C GLN A 355 5.23 15.87 20.53
N LEU A 356 5.85 16.00 19.35
CA LEU A 356 6.00 17.31 18.68
C LEU A 356 4.65 17.98 18.38
N LEU A 357 3.63 17.21 17.93
CA LEU A 357 2.30 17.77 17.74
C LEU A 357 1.72 18.35 19.04
N VAL A 358 1.88 17.65 20.16
CA VAL A 358 1.44 18.13 21.48
C VAL A 358 2.21 19.37 21.91
N GLU A 359 3.55 19.37 21.81
CA GLU A 359 4.42 20.48 22.20
C GLU A 359 4.10 21.76 21.40
N LYS A 360 3.77 21.61 20.10
CA LYS A 360 3.40 22.74 19.22
C LYS A 360 1.91 23.12 19.33
N SER A 361 1.12 22.43 20.16
CA SER A 361 -0.33 22.62 20.28
C SER A 361 -1.06 22.50 18.92
N ILE A 362 -0.66 21.50 18.12
CA ILE A 362 -1.27 21.18 16.83
C ILE A 362 -2.25 20.02 17.04
N GLU A 363 -3.51 20.24 16.67
CA GLU A 363 -4.51 19.17 16.67
C GLU A 363 -4.17 18.11 15.64
N GLY A 364 -4.02 16.85 16.13
CA GLY A 364 -3.65 15.75 15.25
C GLY A 364 -3.20 14.51 16.02
N SER A 365 -2.88 13.46 15.27
CA SER A 365 -2.39 12.19 15.81
C SER A 365 -1.40 11.53 14.86
N VAL A 366 -0.62 10.59 15.40
CA VAL A 366 0.26 9.72 14.61
C VAL A 366 -0.21 8.29 14.81
N VAL A 367 -0.73 7.69 13.75
CA VAL A 367 -1.32 6.36 13.76
C VAL A 367 -0.53 5.42 12.87
N GLY A 368 -0.33 4.17 13.29
CA GLY A 368 0.40 3.19 12.50
C GLY A 368 0.73 1.93 13.26
N MET A 369 1.28 0.95 12.54
CA MET A 369 1.78 -0.29 13.09
C MET A 369 3.16 -0.59 12.50
N GLY A 370 4.18 -0.63 13.37
CA GLY A 370 5.55 -0.85 12.93
C GLY A 370 5.95 0.11 11.81
N PRO A 371 6.48 -0.38 10.69
CA PRO A 371 7.10 0.44 9.64
C PRO A 371 6.10 1.08 8.66
N VAL A 372 4.83 1.20 9.02
CA VAL A 372 3.82 1.93 8.24
C VAL A 372 3.01 2.82 9.16
N TYR A 373 2.89 4.10 8.82
CA TYR A 373 2.22 5.08 9.66
C TYR A 373 1.74 6.28 8.87
N GLN A 374 0.90 7.13 9.51
CA GLN A 374 0.47 8.43 9.01
C GLN A 374 0.46 9.46 10.13
N VAL A 375 0.73 10.69 9.77
CA VAL A 375 0.52 11.87 10.62
C VAL A 375 -0.78 12.53 10.19
N TRP A 376 -1.77 12.49 11.05
CA TRP A 376 -3.05 13.13 10.83
C TRP A 376 -3.08 14.51 11.48
N PHE A 377 -3.31 15.54 10.70
CA PHE A 377 -3.79 16.84 11.17
C PHE A 377 -5.32 16.77 11.12
N ALA A 378 -5.97 16.57 12.27
CA ALA A 378 -7.39 16.30 12.34
C ALA A 378 -7.95 16.77 13.69
N ASP A 379 -9.21 17.18 13.69
CA ASP A 379 -9.97 17.61 14.87
C ASP A 379 -10.76 16.50 15.55
N ALA A 380 -10.69 15.28 14.99
CA ALA A 380 -11.34 14.08 15.51
C ALA A 380 -10.50 12.83 15.25
N GLU A 381 -10.86 11.73 15.91
CA GLU A 381 -10.30 10.40 15.67
C GLU A 381 -10.70 9.87 14.28
N ILE A 382 -9.76 9.30 13.56
CA ILE A 382 -9.97 8.76 12.21
C ILE A 382 -10.08 7.23 12.29
N ASN A 383 -11.27 6.71 12.08
CA ASN A 383 -11.58 5.28 12.19
C ASN A 383 -11.94 4.63 10.85
N ASN A 384 -12.27 5.42 9.84
CA ASN A 384 -12.65 4.98 8.50
C ASN A 384 -12.37 6.09 7.48
N TYR A 385 -12.68 5.82 6.20
CA TYR A 385 -12.49 6.81 5.14
C TYR A 385 -13.34 8.08 5.33
N ARG A 386 -14.59 7.95 5.79
CA ARG A 386 -15.50 9.11 5.95
C ARG A 386 -15.02 10.06 7.05
N ASP A 387 -14.46 9.51 8.13
CA ASP A 387 -13.81 10.33 9.16
C ASP A 387 -12.62 11.07 8.58
N ALA A 388 -11.77 10.37 7.82
CA ALA A 388 -10.63 11.01 7.15
C ALA A 388 -11.07 12.12 6.20
N ALA A 389 -12.11 11.89 5.40
CA ALA A 389 -12.61 12.88 4.44
C ALA A 389 -13.26 14.11 5.11
N ARG A 390 -13.84 13.96 6.30
CA ARG A 390 -14.54 15.04 7.03
C ARG A 390 -13.60 15.84 7.95
N HIS A 391 -12.66 15.17 8.61
CA HIS A 391 -11.92 15.71 9.73
C HIS A 391 -10.45 15.99 9.45
N SER A 392 -9.88 15.41 8.37
CA SER A 392 -8.46 15.67 8.07
C SER A 392 -8.26 17.04 7.40
N ARG A 393 -7.19 17.70 7.80
CA ARG A 393 -6.74 19.01 7.30
C ARG A 393 -5.66 18.81 6.22
N ALA A 394 -6.11 18.51 4.99
CA ALA A 394 -5.23 18.36 3.84
C ALA A 394 -4.36 19.59 3.56
N ASP A 395 -4.87 20.79 3.89
CA ASP A 395 -4.15 22.05 3.78
C ASP A 395 -2.95 22.13 4.74
N LEU A 396 -3.11 21.69 6.00
CA LEU A 396 -2.01 21.63 6.96
C LEU A 396 -0.99 20.56 6.59
N PHE A 397 -1.48 19.37 6.14
CA PHE A 397 -0.60 18.31 5.67
C PHE A 397 0.25 18.77 4.48
N ARG A 398 -0.33 19.54 3.55
CA ARG A 398 0.37 20.12 2.40
C ARG A 398 1.50 21.05 2.84
N ILE A 399 1.24 21.96 3.79
CA ILE A 399 2.26 22.87 4.33
C ILE A 399 3.38 22.07 5.00
N TRP A 400 3.03 21.08 5.82
CA TRP A 400 4.01 20.22 6.49
C TRP A 400 4.88 19.44 5.50
N TRP A 401 4.27 18.87 4.46
CA TRP A 401 4.99 18.16 3.40
C TRP A 401 6.01 19.07 2.69
N GLU A 402 5.62 20.29 2.33
CA GLU A 402 6.51 21.27 1.68
C GLU A 402 7.72 21.61 2.57
N GLU A 403 7.49 21.83 3.86
CA GLU A 403 8.54 22.12 4.82
C GLU A 403 9.47 20.94 5.07
N MET A 404 8.93 19.72 5.12
CA MET A 404 9.71 18.50 5.26
C MET A 404 10.55 18.19 4.01
N LEU A 405 9.95 18.34 2.83
CA LEU A 405 10.64 18.17 1.56
C LEU A 405 11.81 19.13 1.41
N ASP A 406 11.61 20.40 1.75
CA ASP A 406 12.65 21.43 1.70
C ASP A 406 13.82 21.10 2.63
N ARG A 407 13.56 20.46 3.76
CA ARG A 407 14.57 19.96 4.71
C ARG A 407 15.12 18.58 4.38
N GLY A 408 14.79 18.02 3.22
CA GLY A 408 15.33 16.75 2.75
C GLY A 408 14.68 15.52 3.39
N VAL A 409 13.37 15.57 3.67
CA VAL A 409 12.57 14.40 4.05
C VAL A 409 11.49 14.18 2.99
N LEU A 410 11.49 13.03 2.34
CA LEU A 410 10.60 12.71 1.23
C LEU A 410 9.54 11.71 1.64
N PHE A 411 8.27 12.05 1.43
CA PHE A 411 7.13 11.16 1.48
C PHE A 411 6.06 11.63 0.48
N HIS A 412 4.93 10.92 0.38
CA HIS A 412 3.90 11.28 -0.60
C HIS A 412 3.19 12.58 -0.19
N PRO A 413 2.92 13.52 -1.14
CA PRO A 413 2.25 14.78 -0.84
C PRO A 413 0.76 14.66 -0.50
N GLY A 414 0.15 13.52 -0.78
CA GLY A 414 -1.26 13.26 -0.48
C GLY A 414 -1.46 12.82 0.97
N HIS A 415 -2.31 13.52 1.70
CA HIS A 415 -2.58 13.27 3.12
C HIS A 415 -3.26 11.92 3.42
N LEU A 416 -3.79 11.23 2.42
CA LEU A 416 -4.38 9.89 2.54
C LEU A 416 -3.38 8.76 2.23
N GLU A 417 -2.15 9.09 1.83
CA GLU A 417 -1.11 8.09 1.63
C GLU A 417 -0.25 7.97 2.91
N ASN A 418 0.21 6.76 3.20
CA ASN A 418 1.02 6.51 4.39
C ASN A 418 2.52 6.70 4.16
N LEU A 419 3.27 6.83 5.26
CA LEU A 419 4.72 6.86 5.28
C LEU A 419 5.26 5.47 5.63
N PHE A 420 6.46 5.15 5.12
CA PHE A 420 7.09 3.85 5.30
C PHE A 420 8.48 3.95 5.90
N LEU A 421 8.83 3.03 6.81
CA LEU A 421 10.22 2.74 7.13
C LEU A 421 10.69 1.50 6.36
N SER A 422 12.00 1.43 6.13
CA SER A 422 12.70 0.25 5.62
C SER A 422 13.72 -0.26 6.63
N PHE A 423 14.22 -1.47 6.42
CA PHE A 423 15.33 -2.02 7.22
C PHE A 423 16.64 -1.21 7.04
N ALA A 424 16.74 -0.38 6.02
CA ALA A 424 17.90 0.48 5.79
C ALA A 424 17.90 1.79 6.59
N HIS A 425 16.76 2.20 7.16
CA HIS A 425 16.73 3.37 8.04
C HIS A 425 17.44 3.03 9.35
N ASP A 426 18.33 3.88 9.79
CA ASP A 426 19.04 3.76 11.07
C ASP A 426 18.57 4.77 12.13
N ASP A 427 19.17 4.72 13.31
CA ASP A 427 18.80 5.62 14.40
C ASP A 427 19.12 7.10 14.08
N ASN A 428 20.17 7.35 13.29
CA ASN A 428 20.52 8.72 12.85
C ASN A 428 19.48 9.28 11.88
N ASP A 429 18.90 8.44 11.01
CA ASP A 429 17.79 8.84 10.14
C ASP A 429 16.57 9.28 10.96
N ILE A 430 16.28 8.56 12.05
CA ILE A 430 15.17 8.90 12.94
C ILE A 430 15.44 10.22 13.64
N ASP A 431 16.65 10.43 14.19
CA ASP A 431 17.05 11.65 14.87
C ASP A 431 16.94 12.88 13.94
N LEU A 432 17.53 12.78 12.76
CA LEU A 432 17.47 13.84 11.75
C LEU A 432 16.02 14.13 11.31
N THR A 433 15.20 13.10 11.19
CA THR A 433 13.79 13.28 10.79
C THR A 433 13.01 14.00 11.88
N LEU A 434 13.20 13.68 13.14
CA LEU A 434 12.54 14.36 14.26
C LEU A 434 13.00 15.81 14.40
N GLU A 435 14.30 16.10 14.24
CA GLU A 435 14.83 17.46 14.21
C GLU A 435 14.20 18.29 13.07
N ARG A 436 14.14 17.72 11.88
CA ARG A 436 13.54 18.37 10.71
C ARG A 436 12.04 18.55 10.85
N ALA A 437 11.35 17.58 11.47
CA ALA A 437 9.92 17.67 11.76
C ALA A 437 9.60 18.77 12.76
N ASP A 438 10.40 18.94 13.81
CA ASP A 438 10.25 20.02 14.80
C ASP A 438 10.30 21.38 14.11
N ALA A 439 11.34 21.63 13.32
CA ALA A 439 11.49 22.88 12.54
C ALA A 439 10.36 23.08 11.51
N SER A 440 9.89 21.99 10.89
CA SER A 440 8.80 22.02 9.90
C SER A 440 7.45 22.34 10.54
N LEU A 441 7.18 21.81 11.73
CA LEU A 441 5.95 22.11 12.48
C LEU A 441 5.94 23.54 12.99
N ASP A 442 7.08 24.11 13.40
CA ASP A 442 7.19 25.53 13.72
C ASP A 442 6.88 26.43 12.50
N ALA A 443 7.36 26.04 11.32
CA ALA A 443 7.05 26.75 10.09
C ALA A 443 5.56 26.60 9.71
N LEU A 444 4.98 25.41 9.87
CA LEU A 444 3.57 25.18 9.67
C LEU A 444 2.71 26.09 10.54
N VAL A 445 3.00 26.20 11.84
CA VAL A 445 2.25 27.07 12.76
C VAL A 445 2.33 28.54 12.34
N ARG A 446 3.50 29.01 11.88
CA ARG A 446 3.65 30.37 11.35
C ARG A 446 2.85 30.60 10.07
N ARG A 447 2.93 29.68 9.12
CA ARG A 447 2.24 29.77 7.81
C ARG A 447 0.73 29.63 7.94
N ALA A 448 0.23 28.76 8.81
CA ALA A 448 -1.20 28.59 9.05
C ALA A 448 -1.85 29.87 9.61
N LYS A 449 -1.15 30.62 10.48
CA LYS A 449 -1.64 31.92 11.01
C LYS A 449 -1.78 33.00 9.94
N THR A 450 -1.05 32.89 8.83
CA THR A 450 -1.14 33.89 7.74
C THR A 450 -2.23 33.53 6.72
N LEU A 451 -2.82 32.32 6.82
CA LEU A 451 -3.90 31.85 5.96
C LEU A 451 -5.29 31.95 6.62
N ALA A 452 -5.32 32.11 7.96
CA ALA A 452 -6.54 32.36 8.75
C ALA A 452 -6.88 33.85 8.79
#